data_5e2fd21c1b9003600e62bc8bdf5e3789
#
_entry.id   5e2fd21c1b9003600e62bc8bdf5e3789
#
_cell.length_a   1.000
_cell.length_b   1.000
_cell.length_c   1.000
_cell.angle_alpha   90.00
_cell.angle_beta   90.00
_cell.angle_gamma   90.00
#
_symmetry.space_group_name_H-M   'P 1'
#
loop_
_entity.id
_entity.type
_entity.pdbx_description
1 polymer ?
#
loop_
_entity_poly.entity_id
_entity_poly.type
_entity_poly.pdbx_seq_one_letter_code
_entity_poly.pdbx_strand_id
1 'polypeptide(L)'
;MNGMTLGDKKVVVLTGAGISAESGVRTFRDNDGLWENHRIEDVATPEAWARDPSLVWRFYQARRRQLLEVDPNPAHLALAHLEGKCESLVLITQNVDDLHERGGSESVIHMHGRLRSLRCQETGHSEVRMDERDLAEGFVLCNCCAVAARMRPDIVWFGEIPLEMGVIQREVEDCDVFIVIGSSGHVYPAAGLVNLANSNGARTILVNFELPINGSDFDEVHIGKAGEILPELVENW
;
A
#
# COMPACT_ATOMS: atom_id res chain seq x y z
N MET A 1 -10.76 14.09 28.58
CA MET A 1 -10.92 12.95 27.65
C MET A 1 -9.80 11.99 28.02
N ASN A 2 -10.13 10.74 28.45
CA ASN A 2 -9.06 9.76 28.70
C ASN A 2 -8.47 9.40 27.33
N GLY A 3 -7.24 9.82 27.05
CA GLY A 3 -6.52 9.44 25.85
C GLY A 3 -6.40 7.91 25.79
N MET A 4 -6.60 7.35 24.63
CA MET A 4 -6.33 5.93 24.36
C MET A 4 -4.81 5.74 24.47
N THR A 5 -4.35 4.78 25.27
CA THR A 5 -2.95 4.38 25.29
C THR A 5 -2.81 3.09 24.47
N LEU A 6 -1.79 3.03 23.61
CA LEU A 6 -1.52 1.89 22.74
C LEU A 6 -0.35 1.01 23.21
N GLY A 7 0.30 1.35 24.33
CA GLY A 7 1.51 0.71 24.80
C GLY A 7 1.41 -0.79 25.09
N ASP A 8 0.19 -1.28 25.40
CA ASP A 8 -0.13 -2.68 25.66
C ASP A 8 -1.04 -3.28 24.60
N LYS A 9 -1.09 -2.67 23.40
CA LYS A 9 -2.01 -3.03 22.32
C LYS A 9 -1.29 -3.59 21.10
N LYS A 10 -1.93 -4.57 20.47
CA LYS A 10 -1.61 -5.03 19.13
C LYS A 10 -2.35 -4.19 18.12
N VAL A 11 -1.61 -3.44 17.34
CA VAL A 11 -2.14 -2.49 16.37
C VAL A 11 -1.91 -2.99 14.95
N VAL A 12 -2.96 -3.02 14.15
CA VAL A 12 -2.85 -3.24 12.71
C VAL A 12 -3.25 -1.96 11.97
N VAL A 13 -2.38 -1.51 11.09
CA VAL A 13 -2.61 -0.34 10.24
C VAL A 13 -2.75 -0.80 8.79
N LEU A 14 -3.83 -0.38 8.12
CA LEU A 14 -4.02 -0.54 6.68
C LEU A 14 -3.92 0.81 5.99
N THR A 15 -2.99 0.98 5.07
CA THR A 15 -2.86 2.22 4.31
C THR A 15 -3.27 2.06 2.84
N GLY A 16 -3.82 3.10 2.26
CA GLY A 16 -4.12 3.23 0.84
C GLY A 16 -3.46 4.48 0.23
N ALA A 17 -3.71 4.75 -1.05
CA ALA A 17 -3.02 5.79 -1.81
C ALA A 17 -3.17 7.21 -1.22
N GLY A 18 -4.20 7.46 -0.43
CA GLY A 18 -4.43 8.75 0.21
C GLY A 18 -3.32 9.18 1.17
N ILE A 19 -2.59 8.23 1.81
CA ILE A 19 -1.47 8.58 2.69
C ILE A 19 -0.27 9.14 1.91
N SER A 20 -0.06 8.69 0.66
CA SER A 20 1.05 9.12 -0.20
C SER A 20 0.72 10.35 -1.07
N ALA A 21 -0.55 10.80 -1.06
CA ALA A 21 -0.99 11.95 -1.86
C ALA A 21 -0.22 13.23 -1.51
N GLU A 22 0.02 13.48 -0.22
CA GLU A 22 0.77 14.64 0.26
C GLU A 22 2.28 14.58 -0.06
N SER A 23 2.79 13.42 -0.42
CA SER A 23 4.15 13.22 -0.96
C SER A 23 4.24 13.51 -2.46
N GLY A 24 3.12 13.79 -3.14
CA GLY A 24 3.07 14.03 -4.58
C GLY A 24 2.81 12.76 -5.43
N VAL A 25 2.52 11.63 -4.80
CA VAL A 25 2.09 10.41 -5.50
C VAL A 25 0.60 10.54 -5.84
N ARG A 26 0.26 10.53 -7.12
CA ARG A 26 -1.14 10.65 -7.55
C ARG A 26 -1.96 9.42 -7.19
N THR A 27 -3.16 9.67 -6.70
CA THR A 27 -4.12 8.62 -6.34
C THR A 27 -4.95 8.16 -7.54
N PHE A 28 -5.65 7.03 -7.42
CA PHE A 28 -6.59 6.53 -8.44
C PHE A 28 -7.81 7.45 -8.67
N ARG A 29 -8.06 8.44 -7.79
CA ARG A 29 -9.23 9.33 -7.85
C ARG A 29 -8.97 10.61 -8.63
N ASP A 30 -7.70 10.95 -8.88
CA ASP A 30 -7.33 12.29 -9.35
C ASP A 30 -7.69 12.57 -10.82
N ASN A 31 -8.18 11.58 -11.61
CA ASN A 31 -8.42 11.72 -13.04
C ASN A 31 -9.59 10.85 -13.55
N ASP A 32 -10.81 11.06 -13.07
CA ASP A 32 -12.04 10.41 -13.62
C ASP A 32 -11.89 8.89 -13.90
N GLY A 33 -11.23 8.15 -13.00
CA GLY A 33 -11.01 6.71 -13.15
C GLY A 33 -9.78 6.35 -14.01
N LEU A 34 -8.98 7.33 -14.40
CA LEU A 34 -7.70 7.11 -15.05
C LEU A 34 -6.57 7.06 -14.04
N TRP A 35 -5.70 6.09 -14.14
CA TRP A 35 -4.43 6.07 -13.43
C TRP A 35 -3.35 6.67 -14.31
N GLU A 36 -2.91 7.89 -13.97
CA GLU A 36 -1.90 8.63 -14.72
C GLU A 36 -2.22 8.71 -16.24
N ASN A 37 -3.45 9.10 -16.56
CA ASN A 37 -3.99 9.21 -17.93
C ASN A 37 -4.12 7.87 -18.68
N HIS A 38 -4.01 6.73 -18.01
CA HIS A 38 -4.26 5.41 -18.58
C HIS A 38 -5.47 4.75 -17.92
N ARG A 39 -6.25 4.02 -18.69
CA ARG A 39 -7.30 3.16 -18.14
C ARG A 39 -6.66 2.00 -17.39
N ILE A 40 -7.24 1.60 -16.27
CA ILE A 40 -6.75 0.47 -15.46
C ILE A 40 -6.63 -0.79 -16.31
N GLU A 41 -7.60 -1.04 -17.17
CA GLU A 41 -7.65 -2.21 -18.07
C GLU A 41 -6.51 -2.23 -19.11
N ASP A 42 -5.83 -1.09 -19.33
CA ASP A 42 -4.73 -1.00 -20.29
C ASP A 42 -3.34 -1.14 -19.65
N VAL A 43 -3.22 -0.97 -18.31
CA VAL A 43 -1.91 -0.96 -17.65
C VAL A 43 -1.81 -1.80 -16.38
N ALA A 44 -2.93 -2.24 -15.80
CA ALA A 44 -2.95 -2.88 -14.48
C ALA A 44 -3.75 -4.19 -14.44
N THR A 45 -3.69 -4.98 -15.51
CA THR A 45 -4.30 -6.32 -15.61
C THR A 45 -3.34 -7.31 -16.30
N PRO A 46 -3.46 -8.62 -16.02
CA PRO A 46 -2.72 -9.65 -16.75
C PRO A 46 -2.98 -9.60 -18.26
N GLU A 47 -4.21 -9.29 -18.67
CA GLU A 47 -4.63 -9.17 -20.07
C GLU A 47 -3.95 -7.98 -20.76
N ALA A 48 -3.77 -6.85 -20.05
CA ALA A 48 -3.00 -5.71 -20.55
C ALA A 48 -1.54 -6.09 -20.83
N TRP A 49 -0.92 -6.79 -19.88
CA TRP A 49 0.44 -7.30 -20.05
C TRP A 49 0.58 -8.26 -21.22
N ALA A 50 -0.37 -9.17 -21.39
CA ALA A 50 -0.38 -10.12 -22.52
C ALA A 50 -0.60 -9.41 -23.87
N ARG A 51 -1.44 -8.36 -23.90
CA ARG A 51 -1.80 -7.59 -25.11
C ARG A 51 -0.69 -6.64 -25.54
N ASP A 52 -0.18 -5.82 -24.63
CA ASP A 52 0.89 -4.85 -24.89
C ASP A 52 1.84 -4.72 -23.67
N PRO A 53 2.77 -5.67 -23.54
CA PRO A 53 3.74 -5.62 -22.43
C PRO A 53 4.63 -4.38 -22.48
N SER A 54 4.84 -3.79 -23.68
CA SER A 54 5.66 -2.58 -23.81
C SER A 54 4.98 -1.35 -23.23
N LEU A 55 3.67 -1.20 -23.41
CA LEU A 55 2.89 -0.13 -22.79
C LEU A 55 2.93 -0.26 -21.27
N VAL A 56 2.59 -1.45 -20.76
CA VAL A 56 2.58 -1.73 -19.31
C VAL A 56 3.98 -1.50 -18.71
N TRP A 57 5.04 -1.99 -19.38
CA TRP A 57 6.40 -1.78 -18.91
C TRP A 57 6.75 -0.29 -18.79
N ARG A 58 6.54 0.49 -19.86
CA ARG A 58 6.79 1.95 -19.84
C ARG A 58 6.00 2.67 -18.75
N PHE A 59 4.74 2.29 -18.56
CA PHE A 59 3.89 2.84 -17.50
C PHE A 59 4.51 2.64 -16.11
N TYR A 60 4.90 1.41 -15.77
CA TYR A 60 5.51 1.14 -14.47
C TYR A 60 6.92 1.71 -14.35
N GLN A 61 7.71 1.75 -15.41
CA GLN A 61 9.01 2.43 -15.38
C GLN A 61 8.88 3.93 -15.10
N ALA A 62 7.88 4.60 -15.62
CA ALA A 62 7.58 5.98 -15.26
C ALA A 62 7.28 6.15 -13.76
N ARG A 63 6.47 5.22 -13.19
CA ARG A 63 6.18 5.18 -11.74
C ARG A 63 7.43 4.94 -10.90
N ARG A 64 8.28 4.02 -11.32
CA ARG A 64 9.55 3.72 -10.65
C ARG A 64 10.48 4.94 -10.61
N ARG A 65 10.55 5.71 -11.72
CA ARG A 65 11.33 6.96 -11.74
C ARG A 65 10.73 8.01 -10.83
N GLN A 66 9.41 8.21 -10.86
CA GLN A 66 8.71 9.15 -9.97
C GLN A 66 8.98 8.85 -8.49
N LEU A 67 9.11 7.57 -8.13
CA LEU A 67 9.41 7.17 -6.75
C LEU A 67 10.74 7.73 -6.23
N LEU A 68 11.70 8.03 -7.12
CA LEU A 68 12.98 8.64 -6.77
C LEU A 68 12.88 10.16 -6.52
N GLU A 69 11.76 10.78 -6.89
CA GLU A 69 11.55 12.24 -6.83
C GLU A 69 10.66 12.66 -5.66
N VAL A 70 10.09 11.69 -4.93
CA VAL A 70 9.16 11.94 -3.83
C VAL A 70 9.76 11.48 -2.50
N ASP A 71 9.35 12.13 -1.41
CA ASP A 71 9.79 11.83 -0.04
C ASP A 71 8.62 11.47 0.86
N PRO A 72 8.89 10.68 1.94
CA PRO A 72 7.89 10.44 2.98
C PRO A 72 7.36 11.75 3.56
N ASN A 73 6.06 11.81 3.79
CA ASN A 73 5.41 12.94 4.45
C ASN A 73 5.22 12.68 5.96
N PRO A 74 4.73 13.67 6.73
CA PRO A 74 4.57 13.53 8.19
C PRO A 74 3.71 12.33 8.63
N ALA A 75 2.77 11.85 7.79
CA ALA A 75 1.99 10.66 8.12
C ALA A 75 2.84 9.39 8.17
N HIS A 76 3.77 9.21 7.21
CA HIS A 76 4.68 8.08 7.20
C HIS A 76 5.61 8.10 8.41
N LEU A 77 6.15 9.28 8.78
CA LEU A 77 7.00 9.46 9.95
C LEU A 77 6.24 9.18 11.26
N ALA A 78 4.98 9.61 11.34
CA ALA A 78 4.13 9.36 12.49
C ALA A 78 3.85 7.85 12.69
N LEU A 79 3.64 7.09 11.61
CA LEU A 79 3.47 5.64 11.70
C LEU A 79 4.74 4.91 12.15
N ALA A 80 5.90 5.32 11.67
CA ALA A 80 7.18 4.79 12.17
C ALA A 80 7.38 5.10 13.67
N HIS A 81 6.97 6.29 14.13
CA HIS A 81 7.00 6.62 15.54
C HIS A 81 6.00 5.78 16.37
N LEU A 82 4.80 5.55 15.83
CA LEU A 82 3.77 4.71 16.46
C LEU A 82 4.25 3.27 16.68
N GLU A 83 5.05 2.74 15.77
CA GLU A 83 5.61 1.38 15.87
C GLU A 83 6.42 1.18 17.17
N GLY A 84 7.11 2.23 17.64
CA GLY A 84 7.83 2.23 18.92
C GLY A 84 6.95 2.46 20.16
N LYS A 85 5.67 2.79 20.00
CA LYS A 85 4.73 3.09 21.10
C LYS A 85 3.77 1.94 21.43
N CYS A 86 3.68 0.89 20.61
CA CYS A 86 2.75 -0.21 20.76
C CYS A 86 3.44 -1.48 21.26
N GLU A 87 2.68 -2.45 21.81
CA GLU A 87 3.20 -3.81 22.05
C GLU A 87 3.68 -4.43 20.75
N SER A 88 2.86 -4.33 19.71
CA SER A 88 3.20 -4.70 18.35
C SER A 88 2.43 -3.83 17.34
N LEU A 89 3.06 -3.54 16.22
CA LEU A 89 2.41 -2.89 15.09
C LEU A 89 2.69 -3.65 13.80
N VAL A 90 1.64 -4.00 13.06
CA VAL A 90 1.73 -4.56 11.72
C VAL A 90 1.19 -3.53 10.74
N LEU A 91 2.05 -3.05 9.85
CA LEU A 91 1.71 -2.10 8.81
C LEU A 91 1.45 -2.82 7.50
N ILE A 92 0.20 -2.79 7.06
CA ILE A 92 -0.25 -3.35 5.78
C ILE A 92 -0.48 -2.20 4.82
N THR A 93 0.06 -2.28 3.62
CA THR A 93 -0.17 -1.24 2.62
C THR A 93 -0.73 -1.79 1.32
N GLN A 94 -1.74 -1.08 0.78
CA GLN A 94 -2.23 -1.26 -0.58
C GLN A 94 -1.31 -0.55 -1.60
N ASN A 95 -0.45 0.35 -1.10
CA ASN A 95 0.46 1.11 -1.92
C ASN A 95 1.63 0.24 -2.41
N VAL A 96 2.15 0.64 -3.55
CA VAL A 96 3.29 -0.03 -4.19
C VAL A 96 4.59 0.80 -4.10
N ASP A 97 4.50 2.01 -3.51
CA ASP A 97 5.65 2.85 -3.17
C ASP A 97 6.41 2.31 -1.94
N ASP A 98 7.58 2.87 -1.62
CA ASP A 98 8.43 2.51 -0.50
C ASP A 98 8.48 3.62 0.58
N LEU A 99 7.46 4.49 0.62
CA LEU A 99 7.49 5.66 1.49
C LEU A 99 7.37 5.30 2.97
N HIS A 100 6.76 4.17 3.33
CA HIS A 100 6.72 3.68 4.69
C HIS A 100 8.11 3.29 5.20
N GLU A 101 8.84 2.47 4.43
CA GLU A 101 10.21 2.05 4.77
C GLU A 101 11.15 3.25 4.82
N ARG A 102 11.05 4.16 3.85
CA ARG A 102 11.84 5.40 3.84
C ARG A 102 11.45 6.35 4.98
N GLY A 103 10.22 6.27 5.46
CA GLY A 103 9.72 6.98 6.64
C GLY A 103 10.18 6.37 7.97
N GLY A 104 10.81 5.17 7.93
CA GLY A 104 11.36 4.49 9.09
C GLY A 104 10.54 3.31 9.62
N SER A 105 9.42 2.92 8.98
CA SER A 105 8.68 1.70 9.35
C SER A 105 9.50 0.46 9.01
N GLU A 106 9.63 -0.48 9.96
CA GLU A 106 10.50 -1.66 9.83
C GLU A 106 9.78 -2.86 9.22
N SER A 107 8.50 -3.04 9.55
CA SER A 107 7.74 -4.22 9.14
C SER A 107 6.51 -3.84 8.31
N VAL A 108 6.68 -3.82 6.97
CA VAL A 108 5.62 -3.43 6.02
C VAL A 108 5.19 -4.60 5.14
N ILE A 109 3.90 -4.94 5.18
CA ILE A 109 3.29 -5.95 4.30
C ILE A 109 2.71 -5.25 3.07
N HIS A 110 3.33 -5.44 1.91
CA HIS A 110 2.86 -4.90 0.63
C HIS A 110 1.87 -5.86 -0.03
N MET A 111 0.60 -5.73 0.29
CA MET A 111 -0.42 -6.65 -0.24
C MET A 111 -0.63 -6.56 -1.76
N HIS A 112 -0.24 -5.46 -2.39
CA HIS A 112 -0.34 -5.26 -3.85
C HIS A 112 1.02 -5.25 -4.56
N GLY A 113 2.08 -5.71 -3.90
CA GLY A 113 3.43 -5.76 -4.48
C GLY A 113 4.21 -4.45 -4.32
N ARG A 114 5.35 -4.34 -5.00
CA ARG A 114 6.32 -3.24 -4.81
C ARG A 114 6.87 -2.71 -6.13
N LEU A 115 6.86 -1.39 -6.32
CA LEU A 115 7.50 -0.75 -7.49
C LEU A 115 9.01 -0.99 -7.54
N ARG A 116 9.67 -1.15 -6.39
CA ARG A 116 11.12 -1.44 -6.32
C ARG A 116 11.48 -2.84 -6.75
N SER A 117 10.51 -3.71 -6.96
CA SER A 117 10.75 -5.11 -7.32
C SER A 117 10.28 -5.41 -8.74
N LEU A 118 10.96 -6.36 -9.36
CA LEU A 118 10.53 -7.01 -10.60
C LEU A 118 10.35 -8.51 -10.32
N ARG A 119 9.41 -9.13 -11.01
CA ARG A 119 9.09 -10.56 -10.88
C ARG A 119 9.30 -11.29 -12.19
N CYS A 120 10.00 -12.42 -12.16
CA CYS A 120 10.12 -13.29 -13.30
C CYS A 120 8.75 -13.85 -13.71
N GLN A 121 8.38 -13.70 -14.97
CA GLN A 121 7.06 -14.14 -15.44
C GLN A 121 6.91 -15.66 -15.51
N GLU A 122 8.02 -16.43 -15.55
CA GLU A 122 7.99 -17.89 -15.61
C GLU A 122 7.94 -18.54 -14.21
N THR A 123 8.80 -18.07 -13.29
CA THR A 123 8.95 -18.70 -11.97
C THR A 123 8.24 -17.95 -10.86
N GLY A 124 7.81 -16.71 -11.08
CA GLY A 124 7.28 -15.85 -10.04
C GLY A 124 8.36 -15.31 -9.06
N HIS A 125 9.64 -15.65 -9.26
CA HIS A 125 10.72 -15.15 -8.39
C HIS A 125 10.80 -13.62 -8.46
N SER A 126 10.69 -12.98 -7.30
CA SER A 126 10.75 -11.53 -7.14
C SER A 126 12.10 -11.11 -6.60
N GLU A 127 12.62 -10.00 -7.11
CA GLU A 127 13.87 -9.39 -6.62
C GLU A 127 13.79 -7.86 -6.72
N VAL A 128 14.47 -7.17 -5.78
CA VAL A 128 14.59 -5.71 -5.81
C VAL A 128 15.49 -5.31 -6.98
N ARG A 129 14.99 -4.41 -7.83
CA ARG A 129 15.63 -3.92 -9.05
C ARG A 129 15.39 -2.42 -9.22
N MET A 130 16.34 -1.59 -8.80
CA MET A 130 16.21 -0.12 -8.86
C MET A 130 17.49 0.58 -9.32
N ASP A 131 18.42 -0.13 -9.95
CA ASP A 131 19.59 0.52 -10.55
C ASP A 131 19.21 1.22 -11.89
N GLU A 132 20.10 2.03 -12.42
CA GLU A 132 19.85 2.79 -13.67
C GLU A 132 19.52 1.89 -14.86
N ARG A 133 20.10 0.68 -14.91
CA ARG A 133 19.84 -0.30 -15.97
C ARG A 133 18.43 -0.88 -15.84
N ASP A 134 17.96 -1.10 -14.60
CA ASP A 134 16.62 -1.60 -14.33
C ASP A 134 15.53 -0.55 -14.61
N LEU A 135 15.91 0.73 -14.67
CA LEU A 135 15.02 1.84 -15.03
C LEU A 135 15.05 2.20 -16.52
N ALA A 136 15.78 1.43 -17.32
CA ALA A 136 15.86 1.62 -18.76
C ALA A 136 14.54 1.29 -19.48
N GLU A 137 14.41 1.71 -20.73
CA GLU A 137 13.19 1.47 -21.52
C GLU A 137 13.01 0.01 -21.94
N GLY A 138 14.11 -0.75 -22.07
CA GLY A 138 14.08 -2.17 -22.45
C GLY A 138 13.65 -3.07 -21.31
N PHE A 139 13.13 -4.25 -21.67
CA PHE A 139 12.80 -5.25 -20.66
C PHE A 139 14.02 -5.81 -19.95
N VAL A 140 13.90 -5.99 -18.65
CA VAL A 140 14.88 -6.72 -17.84
C VAL A 140 14.63 -8.22 -17.97
N LEU A 141 15.72 -9.00 -18.07
CA LEU A 141 15.67 -10.46 -18.07
C LEU A 141 16.08 -11.00 -16.70
N CYS A 142 15.48 -12.11 -16.29
CA CYS A 142 15.77 -12.77 -15.03
C CYS A 142 17.09 -13.57 -15.09
N ASN A 143 17.64 -13.86 -13.90
CA ASN A 143 18.79 -14.75 -13.72
C ASN A 143 18.39 -16.09 -13.06
N CYS A 144 17.12 -16.31 -12.78
CA CYS A 144 16.61 -17.48 -12.07
C CYS A 144 16.24 -18.65 -12.99
N CYS A 145 16.16 -18.44 -14.32
CA CYS A 145 15.80 -19.46 -15.30
C CYS A 145 17.02 -19.92 -16.09
N ALA A 146 17.05 -21.20 -16.52
CA ALA A 146 18.09 -21.73 -17.40
C ALA A 146 18.16 -20.97 -18.75
N VAL A 147 17.01 -20.53 -19.27
CA VAL A 147 16.90 -19.57 -20.36
C VAL A 147 16.28 -18.31 -19.77
N ALA A 148 17.01 -17.21 -19.83
CA ALA A 148 16.58 -15.95 -19.22
C ALA A 148 15.20 -15.51 -19.74
N ALA A 149 14.24 -15.40 -18.82
CA ALA A 149 12.88 -15.00 -19.12
C ALA A 149 12.68 -13.50 -18.83
N ARG A 150 11.64 -12.93 -19.43
CA ARG A 150 11.27 -11.53 -19.17
C ARG A 150 10.80 -11.35 -17.72
N MET A 151 11.23 -10.26 -17.12
CA MET A 151 10.66 -9.80 -15.86
C MET A 151 9.49 -8.86 -16.11
N ARG A 152 8.53 -8.88 -15.22
CA ARG A 152 7.40 -7.95 -15.16
C ARG A 152 7.49 -7.10 -13.88
N PRO A 153 6.77 -5.96 -13.81
CA PRO A 153 6.56 -5.27 -12.53
C PRO A 153 6.04 -6.23 -11.47
N ASP A 154 6.60 -6.19 -10.26
CA ASP A 154 6.15 -7.03 -9.13
C ASP A 154 4.95 -6.39 -8.43
N ILE A 155 3.90 -6.24 -9.20
CA ILE A 155 2.63 -5.61 -8.79
C ILE A 155 1.53 -6.67 -8.91
N VAL A 156 0.63 -6.69 -7.93
CA VAL A 156 -0.62 -7.43 -8.00
C VAL A 156 -1.59 -6.62 -8.86
N TRP A 157 -1.96 -7.15 -10.01
CA TRP A 157 -2.89 -6.52 -10.92
C TRP A 157 -4.34 -6.89 -10.60
N PHE A 158 -5.28 -6.11 -11.12
CA PHE A 158 -6.69 -6.46 -11.02
C PHE A 158 -6.95 -7.83 -11.64
N GLY A 159 -7.65 -8.69 -10.88
CA GLY A 159 -7.86 -10.09 -11.21
C GLY A 159 -6.83 -11.06 -10.61
N GLU A 160 -5.71 -10.56 -10.07
CA GLU A 160 -4.75 -11.38 -9.30
C GLU A 160 -5.09 -11.37 -7.81
N ILE A 161 -4.62 -12.39 -7.08
CA ILE A 161 -4.81 -12.50 -5.63
C ILE A 161 -3.77 -11.64 -4.92
N PRO A 162 -4.18 -10.76 -3.97
CA PRO A 162 -3.24 -10.00 -3.15
C PRO A 162 -2.28 -10.90 -2.37
N LEU A 163 -1.07 -10.39 -2.13
CA LEU A 163 -0.03 -11.12 -1.42
C LEU A 163 -0.37 -11.22 0.08
N GLU A 164 0.17 -12.24 0.73
CA GLU A 164 0.15 -12.43 2.20
C GLU A 164 -1.23 -12.42 2.85
N MET A 165 -2.33 -12.65 2.11
CA MET A 165 -3.70 -12.57 2.63
C MET A 165 -3.94 -13.44 3.88
N GLY A 166 -3.32 -14.63 3.95
CA GLY A 166 -3.45 -15.48 5.13
C GLY A 166 -2.73 -14.93 6.37
N VAL A 167 -1.65 -14.18 6.21
CA VAL A 167 -0.98 -13.44 7.30
C VAL A 167 -1.84 -12.25 7.69
N ILE A 168 -2.25 -11.43 6.72
CA ILE A 168 -3.07 -10.24 6.92
C ILE A 168 -4.36 -10.57 7.70
N GLN A 169 -5.05 -11.64 7.32
CA GLN A 169 -6.28 -12.04 8.02
C GLN A 169 -6.01 -12.38 9.48
N ARG A 170 -4.98 -13.19 9.78
CA ARG A 170 -4.62 -13.53 11.17
C ARG A 170 -4.26 -12.31 12.02
N GLU A 171 -3.46 -11.39 11.45
CA GLU A 171 -3.08 -10.16 12.17
C GLU A 171 -4.31 -9.29 12.48
N VAL A 172 -5.25 -9.16 11.54
CA VAL A 172 -6.50 -8.41 11.75
C VAL A 172 -7.43 -9.11 12.72
N GLU A 173 -7.48 -10.45 12.73
CA GLU A 173 -8.28 -11.22 13.69
C GLU A 173 -7.77 -11.12 15.14
N ASP A 174 -6.46 -10.92 15.32
CA ASP A 174 -5.79 -10.89 16.65
C ASP A 174 -5.48 -9.47 17.14
N CYS A 175 -5.83 -8.42 16.41
CA CYS A 175 -5.53 -7.06 16.81
C CYS A 175 -6.53 -6.49 17.83
N ASP A 176 -6.03 -5.60 18.70
CA ASP A 176 -6.86 -4.78 19.59
C ASP A 176 -7.40 -3.53 18.90
N VAL A 177 -6.60 -2.98 17.97
CA VAL A 177 -6.91 -1.74 17.25
C VAL A 177 -6.59 -1.90 15.78
N PHE A 178 -7.56 -1.58 14.92
CA PHE A 178 -7.42 -1.56 13.48
C PHE A 178 -7.57 -0.14 12.93
N ILE A 179 -6.52 0.37 12.32
CA ILE A 179 -6.48 1.76 11.82
C ILE A 179 -6.42 1.73 10.29
N VAL A 180 -7.33 2.42 9.62
CA VAL A 180 -7.34 2.57 8.16
C VAL A 180 -7.03 4.01 7.78
N ILE A 181 -6.05 4.19 6.89
CA ILE A 181 -5.54 5.51 6.51
C ILE A 181 -5.51 5.64 4.99
N GLY A 182 -6.18 6.68 4.47
CA GLY A 182 -6.11 7.02 3.05
C GLY A 182 -6.66 5.97 2.08
N SER A 183 -7.54 5.08 2.55
CA SER A 183 -8.17 4.05 1.71
C SER A 183 -9.52 4.52 1.16
N SER A 184 -9.83 4.12 -0.06
CA SER A 184 -11.11 4.46 -0.70
C SER A 184 -12.30 3.62 -0.21
N GLY A 185 -12.04 2.48 0.42
CA GLY A 185 -13.08 1.51 0.79
C GLY A 185 -13.71 0.74 -0.38
N HIS A 186 -13.17 0.88 -1.62
CA HIS A 186 -13.74 0.23 -2.81
C HIS A 186 -12.98 -1.02 -3.26
N VAL A 187 -11.72 -1.19 -2.86
CA VAL A 187 -10.85 -2.28 -3.35
C VAL A 187 -10.94 -3.48 -2.42
N TYR A 188 -11.54 -4.56 -2.89
CA TYR A 188 -11.58 -5.83 -2.17
C TYR A 188 -10.37 -6.71 -2.52
N PRO A 189 -9.86 -7.51 -1.56
CA PRO A 189 -10.42 -7.80 -0.22
C PRO A 189 -10.08 -6.75 0.86
N ALA A 190 -9.20 -5.78 0.60
CA ALA A 190 -8.74 -4.80 1.60
C ALA A 190 -9.90 -4.05 2.28
N ALA A 191 -10.92 -3.64 1.52
CA ALA A 191 -12.10 -2.94 2.04
C ALA A 191 -12.91 -3.76 3.06
N GLY A 192 -12.84 -5.08 3.01
CA GLY A 192 -13.53 -5.98 3.93
C GLY A 192 -12.82 -6.21 5.27
N LEU A 193 -11.55 -5.79 5.42
CA LEU A 193 -10.77 -6.06 6.62
C LEU A 193 -11.32 -5.34 7.86
N VAL A 194 -11.97 -4.18 7.70
CA VAL A 194 -12.64 -3.49 8.82
C VAL A 194 -13.75 -4.34 9.41
N ASN A 195 -14.53 -5.04 8.58
CA ASN A 195 -15.59 -5.91 9.06
C ASN A 195 -15.03 -7.15 9.78
N LEU A 196 -13.88 -7.64 9.34
CA LEU A 196 -13.17 -8.73 10.04
C LEU A 196 -12.69 -8.25 11.42
N ALA A 197 -12.06 -7.07 11.51
CA ALA A 197 -11.62 -6.46 12.76
C ALA A 197 -12.79 -6.25 13.73
N ASN A 198 -13.90 -5.66 13.29
CA ASN A 198 -15.11 -5.46 14.07
C ASN A 198 -15.69 -6.77 14.60
N SER A 199 -15.71 -7.82 13.76
CA SER A 199 -16.25 -9.13 14.15
C SER A 199 -15.42 -9.83 15.24
N ASN A 200 -14.15 -9.42 15.39
CA ASN A 200 -13.24 -9.93 16.42
C ASN A 200 -13.07 -8.96 17.61
N GLY A 201 -13.84 -7.85 17.62
CA GLY A 201 -13.89 -6.93 18.77
C GLY A 201 -12.77 -5.88 18.80
N ALA A 202 -12.01 -5.73 17.73
CA ALA A 202 -11.03 -4.66 17.61
C ALA A 202 -11.70 -3.29 17.56
N ARG A 203 -11.10 -2.27 18.18
CA ARG A 203 -11.50 -0.87 17.97
C ARG A 203 -11.04 -0.41 16.59
N THR A 204 -11.95 0.17 15.83
CA THR A 204 -11.68 0.57 14.44
C THR A 204 -11.62 2.09 14.28
N ILE A 205 -10.53 2.58 13.66
CA ILE A 205 -10.26 4.01 13.46
C ILE A 205 -10.01 4.28 11.99
N LEU A 206 -10.65 5.32 11.46
CA LEU A 206 -10.46 5.81 10.10
C LEU A 206 -9.80 7.18 10.11
N VAL A 207 -8.73 7.34 9.34
CA VAL A 207 -8.15 8.65 8.97
C VAL A 207 -8.20 8.78 7.46
N ASN A 208 -9.02 9.69 6.93
CA ASN A 208 -9.17 9.84 5.49
C ASN A 208 -9.52 11.29 5.10
N PHE A 209 -9.17 11.69 3.90
CA PHE A 209 -9.50 13.02 3.39
C PHE A 209 -11.01 13.24 3.22
N GLU A 210 -11.71 12.18 2.80
CA GLU A 210 -13.16 12.14 2.65
C GLU A 210 -13.73 10.88 3.31
N LEU A 211 -15.01 10.90 3.65
CA LEU A 211 -15.70 9.72 4.17
C LEU A 211 -15.86 8.68 3.05
N PRO A 212 -15.21 7.50 3.16
CA PRO A 212 -15.34 6.44 2.18
C PRO A 212 -16.71 5.76 2.25
N ILE A 213 -17.04 4.91 1.27
CA ILE A 213 -18.33 4.22 1.20
C ILE A 213 -18.62 3.35 2.43
N ASN A 214 -17.59 2.80 3.05
CA ASN A 214 -17.66 1.98 4.26
C ASN A 214 -17.31 2.77 5.54
N GLY A 215 -17.39 4.09 5.51
CA GLY A 215 -17.02 4.95 6.66
C GLY A 215 -17.88 4.71 7.91
N SER A 216 -19.11 4.20 7.75
CA SER A 216 -19.99 3.82 8.86
C SER A 216 -19.55 2.57 9.62
N ASP A 217 -18.58 1.82 9.11
CA ASP A 217 -18.10 0.58 9.72
C ASP A 217 -17.03 0.86 10.79
N PHE A 218 -16.64 2.11 11.01
CA PHE A 218 -15.60 2.51 11.95
C PHE A 218 -16.19 3.12 13.23
N ASP A 219 -15.57 2.78 14.38
CA ASP A 219 -15.93 3.35 15.68
C ASP A 219 -15.53 4.83 15.81
N GLU A 220 -14.43 5.19 15.16
CA GLU A 220 -13.86 6.55 15.20
C GLU A 220 -13.44 7.00 13.80
N VAL A 221 -13.78 8.25 13.45
CA VAL A 221 -13.52 8.79 12.10
C VAL A 221 -12.90 10.18 12.21
N HIS A 222 -11.74 10.34 11.58
CA HIS A 222 -11.04 11.60 11.44
C HIS A 222 -10.97 11.99 9.96
N ILE A 223 -11.60 13.10 9.61
CA ILE A 223 -11.64 13.61 8.22
C ILE A 223 -10.64 14.74 8.05
N GLY A 224 -9.70 14.58 7.13
CA GLY A 224 -8.68 15.55 6.79
C GLY A 224 -7.43 14.86 6.20
N LYS A 225 -6.38 15.64 6.06
CA LYS A 225 -5.10 15.14 5.54
C LYS A 225 -4.38 14.27 6.56
N ALA A 226 -3.88 13.14 6.10
CA ALA A 226 -3.19 12.19 6.98
C ALA A 226 -1.95 12.79 7.64
N GLY A 227 -1.18 13.60 6.91
CA GLY A 227 0.02 14.27 7.41
C GLY A 227 -0.24 15.38 8.46
N GLU A 228 -1.47 15.87 8.54
CA GLU A 228 -1.90 16.83 9.59
C GLU A 228 -2.47 16.10 10.82
N ILE A 229 -3.27 15.05 10.59
CA ILE A 229 -4.01 14.34 11.64
C ILE A 229 -3.14 13.33 12.41
N LEU A 230 -2.38 12.49 11.70
CA LEU A 230 -1.66 11.37 12.33
C LEU A 230 -0.60 11.81 13.33
N PRO A 231 0.21 12.86 13.09
CA PRO A 231 1.18 13.32 14.09
C PRO A 231 0.51 13.67 15.42
N GLU A 232 -0.61 14.39 15.39
CA GLU A 232 -1.34 14.78 16.59
C GLU A 232 -1.98 13.57 17.30
N LEU A 233 -2.57 12.64 16.55
CA LEU A 233 -3.15 11.42 17.13
C LEU A 233 -2.09 10.55 17.80
N VAL A 234 -0.96 10.33 17.11
CA VAL A 234 0.14 9.49 17.63
C VAL A 234 0.76 10.09 18.88
N GLU A 235 0.87 11.42 19.00
CA GLU A 235 1.34 12.07 20.22
C GLU A 235 0.39 11.86 21.41
N ASN A 236 -0.91 11.74 21.15
CA ASN A 236 -1.94 11.59 22.18
C ASN A 236 -2.23 10.11 22.54
N TRP A 237 -1.71 9.15 21.79
CA TRP A 237 -1.77 7.72 22.05
C TRP A 237 -0.55 7.26 22.85
#